data_2ebeeb877865cedd2b4e2e9eff38a90d
#
_entry.id   2ebeeb877865cedd2b4e2e9eff38a90d
#
_cell.length_a   1.000
_cell.length_b   1.000
_cell.length_c   1.000
_cell.angle_alpha   90.00
_cell.angle_beta   90.00
_cell.angle_gamma   90.00
#
_symmetry.space_group_name_H-M   'P 1'
#
loop_
_entity.id
_entity.type
_entity.pdbx_description
1 polymer ?
#
loop_
_entity_poly.entity_id
_entity_poly.type
_entity_poly.pdbx_seq_one_letter_code
_entity_poly.pdbx_strand_id
1 'polypeptide(L)'
;SAAIILAAGEGTRMRSNKPKVLHTLAGKTFLNRVMDSVSALDPDTLAVVVHYQADRVTEAARSYNERVTIVNQDDIPGTGRAVQCAMAQLAQQGELEGSVLIAASDMPLLDSDTLSQLLAFHEQSGNGATVLTTVLDDPTGYGRIIRDSEGNVLRIVEQKDANSSELAVHEVNTSVYVFDAAVLSKAIADLKSDNAQGEFYLTDALETAKKDGAVGAFAAPDPLSVEGVNDRVQLAALAKAHNIRVCEQWMRAGVDILDPQTTWIEDDVEIGRDAVILPGSFLQGHTVIGENAVVGPYTTLIDAVVDDEAVVERSRVQESHIGRGTNIGPWTYLRPGNEFGEGAKAGAFVEMKKAHIGNGTKVPHLSYVGDAELGDHTNIGGGTITANYDGVHKNRTKIGAGCHVGAGNLFVAPVEVGDNVTTGAGSVLRHEVPSDSMVYSENTQHNVEGWKPAWER
;
A
#
# COMPACT_ATOMS: atom_id res chain seq x y z
N SER A 1 7.35 -27.95 -9.88
CA SER A 1 7.13 -27.22 -8.61
C SER A 1 5.77 -26.53 -8.61
N ALA A 2 5.13 -26.45 -7.44
CA ALA A 2 3.87 -25.74 -7.28
C ALA A 2 3.86 -24.93 -5.99
N ALA A 3 3.10 -23.85 -5.97
CA ALA A 3 2.83 -23.06 -4.78
C ALA A 3 1.32 -22.90 -4.55
N ILE A 4 0.89 -23.11 -3.32
CA ILE A 4 -0.51 -23.05 -2.89
C ILE A 4 -0.62 -22.00 -1.78
N ILE A 5 -1.38 -20.93 -2.04
CA ILE A 5 -1.66 -19.89 -1.04
C ILE A 5 -3.05 -20.13 -0.47
N LEU A 6 -3.13 -20.27 0.85
CA LEU A 6 -4.39 -20.51 1.58
C LEU A 6 -5.04 -19.15 1.92
N ALA A 7 -6.12 -18.81 1.22
CA ALA A 7 -6.86 -17.56 1.38
C ALA A 7 -8.36 -17.77 1.64
N ALA A 8 -8.75 -18.96 2.10
CA ALA A 8 -10.14 -19.37 2.29
C ALA A 8 -10.75 -18.92 3.64
N GLY A 9 -9.94 -18.50 4.61
CA GLY A 9 -10.37 -18.20 5.97
C GLY A 9 -11.27 -16.97 6.08
N GLU A 10 -12.32 -17.05 6.91
CA GLU A 10 -13.26 -15.95 7.16
C GLU A 10 -12.61 -14.76 7.91
N GLY A 11 -11.69 -15.05 8.85
CA GLY A 11 -11.01 -14.01 9.63
C GLY A 11 -11.93 -13.22 10.56
N THR A 12 -12.85 -13.90 11.25
CA THR A 12 -13.89 -13.31 12.11
C THR A 12 -13.36 -12.36 13.18
N ARG A 13 -12.14 -12.58 13.70
CA ARG A 13 -11.48 -11.72 14.69
C ARG A 13 -11.17 -10.32 14.17
N MET A 14 -11.05 -10.15 12.85
CA MET A 14 -10.90 -8.81 12.23
C MET A 14 -12.14 -7.93 12.39
N ARG A 15 -13.31 -8.51 12.66
CA ARG A 15 -14.61 -7.81 12.77
C ARG A 15 -14.83 -6.86 11.60
N SER A 16 -14.71 -7.38 10.39
CA SER A 16 -14.73 -6.60 9.15
C SER A 16 -15.63 -7.23 8.11
N ASN A 17 -16.29 -6.39 7.30
CA ASN A 17 -17.00 -6.82 6.10
C ASN A 17 -16.03 -7.07 4.91
N LYS A 18 -14.74 -6.84 5.12
CA LYS A 18 -13.66 -7.07 4.17
C LYS A 18 -12.97 -8.38 4.53
N PRO A 19 -12.72 -9.30 3.58
CA PRO A 19 -11.93 -10.51 3.83
C PRO A 19 -10.59 -10.16 4.49
N LYS A 20 -10.17 -10.98 5.47
CA LYS A 20 -8.90 -10.75 6.18
C LYS A 20 -7.72 -10.51 5.25
N VAL A 21 -7.60 -11.31 4.22
CA VAL A 21 -6.49 -11.31 3.26
C VAL A 21 -6.44 -10.05 2.37
N LEU A 22 -7.53 -9.28 2.32
CA LEU A 22 -7.60 -8.02 1.58
C LEU A 22 -7.33 -6.78 2.44
N HIS A 23 -7.06 -6.93 3.75
CA HIS A 23 -6.53 -5.83 4.55
C HIS A 23 -5.12 -5.48 4.09
N THR A 24 -4.75 -4.21 4.26
CA THR A 24 -3.48 -3.67 3.76
C THR A 24 -2.46 -3.44 4.88
N LEU A 25 -1.20 -3.64 4.53
CA LEU A 25 -0.05 -3.24 5.30
C LEU A 25 0.92 -2.54 4.35
N ALA A 26 1.33 -1.32 4.66
CA ALA A 26 2.23 -0.49 3.86
C ALA A 26 1.85 -0.45 2.35
N GLY A 27 0.57 -0.17 2.07
CA GLY A 27 0.03 0.01 0.72
C GLY A 27 -0.47 -1.25 0.01
N LYS A 28 0.01 -2.45 0.38
CA LYS A 28 -0.34 -3.72 -0.29
C LYS A 28 -1.26 -4.59 0.55
N THR A 29 -2.18 -5.33 -0.08
CA THR A 29 -3.00 -6.33 0.62
C THR A 29 -2.14 -7.49 1.14
N PHE A 30 -2.58 -8.18 2.19
CA PHE A 30 -1.88 -9.37 2.69
C PHE A 30 -1.70 -10.40 1.57
N LEU A 31 -2.77 -10.63 0.78
CA LEU A 31 -2.72 -11.55 -0.33
C LEU A 31 -1.64 -11.18 -1.35
N ASN A 32 -1.61 -9.91 -1.79
CA ASN A 32 -0.63 -9.46 -2.78
C ASN A 32 0.80 -9.58 -2.25
N ARG A 33 1.03 -9.28 -0.97
CA ARG A 33 2.34 -9.42 -0.35
C ARG A 33 2.84 -10.86 -0.35
N VAL A 34 1.98 -11.81 0.03
CA VAL A 34 2.35 -13.24 -0.02
C VAL A 34 2.50 -13.71 -1.47
N MET A 35 1.66 -13.22 -2.39
CA MET A 35 1.83 -13.51 -3.82
C MET A 35 3.13 -12.95 -4.38
N ASP A 36 3.55 -11.73 -4.00
CA ASP A 36 4.86 -11.16 -4.38
C ASP A 36 6.00 -12.11 -3.98
N SER A 37 6.03 -12.54 -2.72
CA SER A 37 7.09 -13.36 -2.16
C SER A 37 7.13 -14.77 -2.77
N VAL A 38 5.97 -15.36 -3.00
CA VAL A 38 5.85 -16.70 -3.61
C VAL A 38 6.16 -16.64 -5.11
N SER A 39 5.69 -15.61 -5.82
CA SER A 39 5.95 -15.45 -7.26
C SER A 39 7.44 -15.22 -7.57
N ALA A 40 8.19 -14.62 -6.65
CA ALA A 40 9.65 -14.45 -6.80
C ALA A 40 10.43 -15.76 -6.85
N LEU A 41 9.83 -16.89 -6.43
CA LEU A 41 10.39 -18.23 -6.53
C LEU A 41 10.16 -18.88 -7.90
N ASP A 42 9.40 -18.23 -8.78
CA ASP A 42 9.06 -18.69 -10.13
C ASP A 42 8.46 -20.14 -10.17
N PRO A 43 7.39 -20.43 -9.39
CA PRO A 43 6.79 -21.75 -9.41
C PRO A 43 6.09 -22.01 -10.77
N ASP A 44 6.15 -23.26 -11.26
CA ASP A 44 5.46 -23.67 -12.50
C ASP A 44 3.94 -23.44 -12.41
N THR A 45 3.40 -23.55 -11.19
CA THR A 45 1.98 -23.31 -10.90
C THR A 45 1.83 -22.55 -9.60
N LEU A 46 1.08 -21.44 -9.66
CA LEU A 46 0.63 -20.67 -8.49
C LEU A 46 -0.87 -20.83 -8.33
N ALA A 47 -1.30 -21.40 -7.20
CA ALA A 47 -2.72 -21.58 -6.86
C ALA A 47 -3.11 -20.76 -5.63
N VAL A 48 -4.29 -20.16 -5.64
CA VAL A 48 -4.90 -19.47 -4.50
C VAL A 48 -6.20 -20.16 -4.13
N VAL A 49 -6.29 -20.67 -2.90
CA VAL A 49 -7.48 -21.33 -2.38
C VAL A 49 -8.39 -20.29 -1.76
N VAL A 50 -9.62 -20.21 -2.24
CA VAL A 50 -10.64 -19.24 -1.81
C VAL A 50 -11.89 -19.93 -1.29
N HIS A 51 -12.64 -19.28 -0.40
CA HIS A 51 -13.95 -19.72 0.09
C HIS A 51 -14.79 -18.53 0.56
N TYR A 52 -14.44 -17.91 1.69
CA TYR A 52 -15.18 -16.75 2.20
C TYR A 52 -15.04 -15.55 1.27
N GLN A 53 -16.19 -15.01 0.81
CA GLN A 53 -16.23 -13.94 -0.20
C GLN A 53 -15.31 -14.22 -1.41
N ALA A 54 -15.38 -15.44 -1.92
CA ALA A 54 -14.50 -15.97 -2.96
C ALA A 54 -14.37 -15.03 -4.17
N ASP A 55 -15.46 -14.40 -4.61
CA ASP A 55 -15.45 -13.49 -5.77
C ASP A 55 -14.48 -12.31 -5.56
N ARG A 56 -14.49 -11.69 -4.37
CA ARG A 56 -13.63 -10.54 -4.07
C ARG A 56 -12.15 -10.95 -3.97
N VAL A 57 -11.88 -12.10 -3.35
CA VAL A 57 -10.50 -12.61 -3.23
C VAL A 57 -9.99 -13.05 -4.60
N THR A 58 -10.84 -13.68 -5.41
CA THR A 58 -10.53 -14.06 -6.81
C THR A 58 -10.20 -12.84 -7.67
N GLU A 59 -11.02 -11.80 -7.58
CA GLU A 59 -10.78 -10.55 -8.32
C GLU A 59 -9.40 -9.94 -7.94
N ALA A 60 -9.10 -9.87 -6.65
CA ALA A 60 -7.81 -9.36 -6.17
C ALA A 60 -6.63 -10.21 -6.65
N ALA A 61 -6.73 -11.55 -6.57
CA ALA A 61 -5.70 -12.46 -7.02
C ALA A 61 -5.46 -12.37 -8.53
N ARG A 62 -6.52 -12.30 -9.33
CA ARG A 62 -6.43 -12.17 -10.79
C ARG A 62 -5.94 -10.80 -11.25
N SER A 63 -6.30 -9.74 -10.54
CA SER A 63 -5.77 -8.40 -10.81
C SER A 63 -4.26 -8.33 -10.58
N TYR A 64 -3.75 -9.15 -9.67
CA TYR A 64 -2.31 -9.29 -9.44
C TYR A 64 -1.64 -10.15 -10.52
N ASN A 65 -2.20 -11.32 -10.83
CA ASN A 65 -1.70 -12.25 -11.84
C ASN A 65 -2.87 -13.01 -12.51
N GLU A 66 -3.15 -12.70 -13.77
CA GLU A 66 -4.25 -13.33 -14.52
C GLU A 66 -4.09 -14.86 -14.69
N ARG A 67 -2.84 -15.36 -14.59
CA ARG A 67 -2.54 -16.80 -14.76
C ARG A 67 -2.68 -17.60 -13.47
N VAL A 68 -3.00 -16.96 -12.34
CA VAL A 68 -3.17 -17.66 -11.08
C VAL A 68 -4.32 -18.67 -11.16
N THR A 69 -4.07 -19.89 -10.68
CA THR A 69 -5.10 -20.93 -10.56
C THR A 69 -5.96 -20.65 -9.32
N ILE A 70 -7.23 -20.35 -9.51
CA ILE A 70 -8.18 -20.21 -8.41
C ILE A 70 -8.78 -21.55 -8.08
N VAL A 71 -8.69 -21.91 -6.79
CA VAL A 71 -9.24 -23.15 -6.23
C VAL A 71 -10.35 -22.80 -5.25
N ASN A 72 -11.57 -23.31 -5.48
CA ASN A 72 -12.64 -23.12 -4.51
C ASN A 72 -12.61 -24.27 -3.49
N GLN A 73 -12.46 -23.93 -2.21
CA GLN A 73 -12.70 -24.88 -1.12
C GLN A 73 -14.20 -25.06 -0.94
N ASP A 74 -14.64 -26.29 -0.71
CA ASP A 74 -16.01 -26.59 -0.35
C ASP A 74 -16.33 -26.17 1.12
N ASP A 75 -17.55 -26.49 1.59
CA ASP A 75 -18.02 -26.09 2.92
C ASP A 75 -17.38 -26.89 4.08
N ILE A 76 -16.45 -27.79 3.78
CA ILE A 76 -15.74 -28.55 4.81
C ILE A 76 -14.58 -27.69 5.32
N PRO A 77 -14.54 -27.38 6.65
CA PRO A 77 -13.53 -26.52 7.22
C PRO A 77 -12.17 -27.21 7.41
N GLY A 78 -11.13 -26.40 7.40
CA GLY A 78 -9.77 -26.81 7.76
C GLY A 78 -8.73 -26.56 6.66
N THR A 79 -7.52 -26.28 7.08
CA THR A 79 -6.37 -26.02 6.20
C THR A 79 -5.98 -27.24 5.35
N GLY A 80 -6.12 -28.43 5.92
CA GLY A 80 -5.94 -29.71 5.22
C GLY A 80 -6.96 -29.88 4.10
N ARG A 81 -8.23 -29.49 4.32
CA ARG A 81 -9.27 -29.55 3.28
C ARG A 81 -9.00 -28.57 2.13
N ALA A 82 -8.54 -27.39 2.47
CA ALA A 82 -8.12 -26.42 1.46
C ALA A 82 -7.03 -26.99 0.52
N VAL A 83 -6.03 -27.66 1.10
CA VAL A 83 -4.95 -28.31 0.32
C VAL A 83 -5.47 -29.51 -0.45
N GLN A 84 -6.39 -30.33 0.09
CA GLN A 84 -7.04 -31.42 -0.64
C GLN A 84 -7.75 -30.90 -1.90
N CYS A 85 -8.51 -29.81 -1.80
CA CYS A 85 -9.18 -29.17 -2.93
C CYS A 85 -8.16 -28.68 -3.98
N ALA A 86 -7.08 -28.06 -3.53
CA ALA A 86 -6.02 -27.58 -4.41
C ALA A 86 -5.34 -28.72 -5.16
N MET A 87 -4.89 -29.74 -4.46
CA MET A 87 -4.21 -30.89 -5.06
C MET A 87 -5.11 -31.64 -6.04
N ALA A 88 -6.40 -31.81 -5.70
CA ALA A 88 -7.38 -32.45 -6.59
C ALA A 88 -7.59 -31.66 -7.90
N GLN A 89 -7.64 -30.34 -7.86
CA GLN A 89 -7.78 -29.49 -9.03
C GLN A 89 -6.48 -29.46 -9.86
N LEU A 90 -5.33 -29.34 -9.22
CA LEU A 90 -4.04 -29.30 -9.90
C LEU A 90 -3.72 -30.64 -10.60
N ALA A 91 -4.06 -31.77 -9.98
CA ALA A 91 -3.90 -33.09 -10.59
C ALA A 91 -4.71 -33.27 -11.89
N GLN A 92 -5.80 -32.51 -12.09
CA GLN A 92 -6.54 -32.50 -13.35
C GLN A 92 -5.81 -31.74 -14.48
N GLN A 93 -4.86 -30.89 -14.12
CA GLN A 93 -4.05 -30.09 -15.07
C GLN A 93 -2.77 -30.81 -15.48
N GLY A 94 -2.37 -31.84 -14.73
CA GLY A 94 -1.19 -32.64 -14.96
C GLY A 94 -0.67 -33.28 -13.67
N GLU A 95 0.29 -34.17 -13.78
CA GLU A 95 0.96 -34.76 -12.62
C GLU A 95 1.85 -33.72 -11.95
N LEU A 96 1.69 -33.53 -10.66
CA LEU A 96 2.54 -32.65 -9.87
C LEU A 96 3.81 -33.39 -9.46
N GLU A 97 4.94 -32.84 -9.83
CA GLU A 97 6.27 -33.35 -9.51
C GLU A 97 7.10 -32.31 -8.72
N GLY A 98 8.04 -32.81 -7.91
CA GLY A 98 8.93 -31.98 -7.12
C GLY A 98 8.29 -31.36 -5.89
N SER A 99 8.74 -30.21 -5.49
CA SER A 99 8.32 -29.54 -4.24
C SER A 99 7.01 -28.77 -4.40
N VAL A 100 6.13 -28.86 -3.41
CA VAL A 100 4.91 -28.10 -3.24
C VAL A 100 5.05 -27.18 -2.03
N LEU A 101 5.14 -25.88 -2.26
CA LEU A 101 5.12 -24.86 -1.23
C LEU A 101 3.66 -24.55 -0.85
N ILE A 102 3.35 -24.55 0.43
CA ILE A 102 2.05 -24.14 0.96
C ILE A 102 2.26 -22.97 1.91
N ALA A 103 1.59 -21.85 1.70
CA ALA A 103 1.70 -20.67 2.55
C ALA A 103 0.32 -20.13 2.94
N ALA A 104 0.15 -19.76 4.20
CA ALA A 104 -1.03 -19.01 4.64
C ALA A 104 -0.91 -17.55 4.19
N SER A 105 -2.03 -16.94 3.78
CA SER A 105 -2.08 -15.56 3.26
C SER A 105 -2.16 -14.48 4.35
N ASP A 106 -2.06 -14.84 5.61
CA ASP A 106 -2.17 -13.92 6.74
C ASP A 106 -0.82 -13.52 7.37
N MET A 107 0.28 -13.83 6.70
CA MET A 107 1.63 -13.42 7.05
C MET A 107 2.15 -12.35 6.05
N PRO A 108 1.74 -11.09 6.20
CA PRO A 108 1.99 -10.07 5.19
C PRO A 108 3.45 -9.65 5.05
N LEU A 109 4.34 -10.06 5.95
CA LEU A 109 5.78 -9.77 5.86
C LEU A 109 6.62 -10.99 5.44
N LEU A 110 5.98 -12.12 5.10
CA LEU A 110 6.67 -13.29 4.56
C LEU A 110 7.47 -12.88 3.31
N ASP A 111 8.77 -13.12 3.32
CA ASP A 111 9.67 -12.69 2.27
C ASP A 111 10.18 -13.85 1.41
N SER A 112 10.61 -13.55 0.19
CA SER A 112 11.11 -14.53 -0.77
C SER A 112 12.43 -15.16 -0.36
N ASP A 113 13.28 -14.45 0.39
CA ASP A 113 14.56 -14.98 0.85
C ASP A 113 14.34 -16.08 1.88
N THR A 114 13.44 -15.87 2.83
CA THR A 114 13.04 -16.89 3.80
C THR A 114 12.47 -18.14 3.11
N LEU A 115 11.60 -17.93 2.11
CA LEU A 115 11.02 -19.03 1.33
C LEU A 115 12.06 -19.79 0.49
N SER A 116 13.00 -19.08 -0.12
CA SER A 116 14.12 -19.69 -0.87
C SER A 116 15.00 -20.54 0.03
N GLN A 117 15.31 -20.06 1.23
CA GLN A 117 16.10 -20.81 2.20
C GLN A 117 15.34 -22.04 2.71
N LEU A 118 14.03 -21.94 2.93
CA LEU A 118 13.19 -23.07 3.30
C LEU A 118 13.18 -24.17 2.23
N LEU A 119 13.03 -23.80 0.96
CA LEU A 119 13.07 -24.72 -0.17
C LEU A 119 14.45 -25.39 -0.29
N ALA A 120 15.51 -24.61 -0.22
CA ALA A 120 16.89 -25.13 -0.28
C ALA A 120 17.16 -26.11 0.88
N PHE A 121 16.73 -25.80 2.09
CA PHE A 121 16.83 -26.69 3.24
C PHE A 121 16.06 -28.00 3.03
N HIS A 122 14.84 -27.91 2.52
CA HIS A 122 13.99 -29.07 2.22
C HIS A 122 14.69 -30.02 1.22
N GLU A 123 15.17 -29.49 0.11
CA GLU A 123 15.83 -30.25 -0.95
C GLU A 123 17.16 -30.86 -0.48
N GLN A 124 18.03 -30.08 0.16
CA GLN A 124 19.32 -30.53 0.66
C GLN A 124 19.21 -31.62 1.73
N SER A 125 18.18 -31.55 2.56
CA SER A 125 17.93 -32.53 3.61
C SER A 125 17.24 -33.79 3.11
N GLY A 126 16.69 -33.78 1.88
CA GLY A 126 15.92 -34.89 1.31
C GLY A 126 14.65 -35.20 2.12
N ASN A 127 14.04 -34.17 2.68
CA ASN A 127 12.84 -34.32 3.50
C ASN A 127 11.61 -34.62 2.64
N GLY A 128 10.70 -35.44 3.13
CA GLY A 128 9.36 -35.59 2.54
C GLY A 128 8.43 -34.42 2.85
N ALA A 129 8.69 -33.76 4.00
CA ALA A 129 8.00 -32.55 4.41
C ALA A 129 8.92 -31.68 5.27
N THR A 130 8.78 -30.35 5.16
CA THR A 130 9.48 -29.38 6.01
C THR A 130 8.52 -28.27 6.41
N VAL A 131 8.47 -27.95 7.70
CA VAL A 131 7.70 -26.83 8.25
C VAL A 131 8.60 -25.62 8.51
N LEU A 132 8.15 -24.43 8.16
CA LEU A 132 8.76 -23.19 8.60
C LEU A 132 8.33 -22.91 10.03
N THR A 133 9.27 -22.66 10.93
CA THR A 133 9.02 -22.40 12.35
C THR A 133 9.59 -21.06 12.79
N THR A 134 9.16 -20.61 13.94
CA THR A 134 9.79 -19.48 14.65
C THR A 134 9.67 -19.67 16.15
N VAL A 135 10.48 -18.93 16.92
CA VAL A 135 10.42 -18.93 18.38
C VAL A 135 9.83 -17.61 18.84
N LEU A 136 8.74 -17.66 19.59
CA LEU A 136 8.04 -16.50 20.11
C LEU A 136 8.13 -16.42 21.63
N ASP A 137 8.24 -15.21 22.18
CA ASP A 137 8.15 -14.99 23.63
C ASP A 137 6.75 -15.35 24.15
N ASP A 138 5.70 -14.98 23.42
CA ASP A 138 4.30 -15.39 23.66
C ASP A 138 3.78 -16.20 22.48
N PRO A 139 3.80 -17.54 22.58
CA PRO A 139 3.34 -18.43 21.52
C PRO A 139 1.81 -18.64 21.50
N THR A 140 1.05 -17.87 22.26
CA THR A 140 -0.41 -18.04 22.40
C THR A 140 -1.13 -17.95 21.03
N GLY A 141 -1.94 -18.94 20.74
CA GLY A 141 -2.73 -19.02 19.51
C GLY A 141 -2.08 -19.76 18.36
N TYR A 142 -0.82 -20.18 18.49
CA TYR A 142 -0.10 -20.94 17.47
C TYR A 142 -0.02 -22.43 17.80
N GLY A 143 0.14 -23.28 16.79
CA GLY A 143 0.53 -24.67 16.94
C GLY A 143 1.97 -24.79 17.44
N ARG A 144 2.23 -25.73 18.31
CA ARG A 144 3.55 -25.98 18.91
C ARG A 144 4.31 -27.07 18.18
N ILE A 145 5.60 -26.84 17.95
CA ILE A 145 6.51 -27.84 17.38
C ILE A 145 7.03 -28.73 18.51
N ILE A 146 6.61 -29.98 18.55
CA ILE A 146 7.06 -30.94 19.53
C ILE A 146 8.23 -31.75 18.97
N ARG A 147 9.35 -31.76 19.71
CA ARG A 147 10.57 -32.46 19.32
C ARG A 147 10.86 -33.61 20.27
N ASP A 148 11.56 -34.63 19.75
CA ASP A 148 12.12 -35.71 20.58
C ASP A 148 13.42 -35.27 21.28
N SER A 149 14.02 -36.19 22.05
CA SER A 149 15.28 -35.95 22.76
C SER A 149 16.49 -35.73 21.84
N GLU A 150 16.38 -36.12 20.58
CA GLU A 150 17.41 -35.94 19.54
C GLU A 150 17.21 -34.66 18.74
N GLY A 151 16.10 -33.92 19.00
CA GLY A 151 15.75 -32.69 18.32
C GLY A 151 14.93 -32.86 17.03
N ASN A 152 14.51 -34.08 16.69
CA ASN A 152 13.69 -34.32 15.51
C ASN A 152 12.25 -33.87 15.76
N VAL A 153 11.58 -33.39 14.73
CA VAL A 153 10.16 -33.01 14.80
C VAL A 153 9.31 -34.27 15.02
N LEU A 154 8.61 -34.35 16.14
CA LEU A 154 7.65 -35.42 16.42
C LEU A 154 6.29 -35.14 15.80
N ARG A 155 5.73 -33.98 16.11
CA ARG A 155 4.40 -33.54 15.63
C ARG A 155 4.22 -32.04 15.84
N ILE A 156 3.16 -31.49 15.26
CA ILE A 156 2.64 -30.19 15.60
C ILE A 156 1.35 -30.37 16.39
N VAL A 157 1.20 -29.62 17.49
CA VAL A 157 0.00 -29.66 18.34
C VAL A 157 -0.64 -28.29 18.32
N GLU A 158 -1.88 -28.22 17.86
CA GLU A 158 -2.63 -26.97 17.85
C GLU A 158 -2.93 -26.49 19.30
N GLN A 159 -3.01 -25.17 19.48
CA GLN A 159 -3.21 -24.53 20.79
C GLN A 159 -4.35 -25.16 21.60
N LYS A 160 -5.46 -25.56 20.97
CA LYS A 160 -6.66 -26.10 21.64
C LYS A 160 -6.54 -27.56 22.02
N ASP A 161 -5.63 -28.27 21.39
CA ASP A 161 -5.38 -29.70 21.62
C ASP A 161 -4.14 -29.94 22.49
N ALA A 162 -3.37 -28.91 22.82
CA ALA A 162 -2.12 -28.96 23.54
C ALA A 162 -2.34 -29.13 25.07
N ASN A 163 -1.55 -30.01 25.68
CA ASN A 163 -1.48 -30.16 27.15
C ASN A 163 -0.56 -29.07 27.77
N SER A 164 -0.47 -29.00 29.09
CA SER A 164 0.28 -27.96 29.79
C SER A 164 1.78 -27.96 29.50
N SER A 165 2.40 -29.10 29.24
CA SER A 165 3.83 -29.16 28.86
C SER A 165 4.06 -28.74 27.41
N GLU A 166 3.14 -29.04 26.53
CA GLU A 166 3.19 -28.64 25.13
C GLU A 166 2.93 -27.13 24.97
N LEU A 167 2.02 -26.54 25.75
CA LEU A 167 1.78 -25.11 25.80
C LEU A 167 3.00 -24.30 26.23
N ALA A 168 3.93 -24.90 26.99
CA ALA A 168 5.18 -24.27 27.41
C ALA A 168 6.26 -24.24 26.32
N VAL A 169 6.02 -24.86 25.16
CA VAL A 169 6.96 -24.81 24.02
C VAL A 169 6.81 -23.50 23.31
N HIS A 170 7.93 -22.80 23.07
CA HIS A 170 7.98 -21.50 22.40
C HIS A 170 8.21 -21.59 20.89
N GLU A 171 8.63 -22.75 20.38
CA GLU A 171 8.77 -22.97 18.93
C GLU A 171 7.38 -23.24 18.33
N VAL A 172 7.01 -22.44 17.36
CA VAL A 172 5.66 -22.46 16.79
C VAL A 172 5.67 -22.74 15.29
N ASN A 173 4.56 -23.29 14.83
CA ASN A 173 4.22 -23.48 13.44
C ASN A 173 3.78 -22.15 12.83
N THR A 174 4.40 -21.76 11.70
CA THR A 174 4.04 -20.55 10.97
C THR A 174 2.96 -20.74 9.91
N SER A 175 2.49 -21.98 9.69
CA SER A 175 1.59 -22.36 8.60
C SER A 175 2.19 -22.18 7.19
N VAL A 176 3.52 -22.32 7.08
CA VAL A 176 4.23 -22.43 5.82
C VAL A 176 4.94 -23.79 5.77
N TYR A 177 4.75 -24.50 4.68
CA TYR A 177 5.27 -25.86 4.51
C TYR A 177 5.83 -26.06 3.11
N VAL A 178 6.80 -26.95 3.00
CA VAL A 178 7.23 -27.55 1.73
C VAL A 178 7.07 -29.06 1.84
N PHE A 179 6.44 -29.67 0.86
CA PHE A 179 6.28 -31.11 0.75
C PHE A 179 6.83 -31.59 -0.61
N ASP A 180 7.33 -32.79 -0.64
CA ASP A 180 7.38 -33.55 -1.90
C ASP A 180 5.96 -33.85 -2.38
N ALA A 181 5.68 -33.64 -3.66
CA ALA A 181 4.33 -33.78 -4.23
C ALA A 181 3.71 -35.16 -4.01
N ALA A 182 4.51 -36.24 -4.15
CA ALA A 182 4.05 -37.59 -3.95
C ALA A 182 3.73 -37.89 -2.48
N VAL A 183 4.57 -37.35 -1.57
CA VAL A 183 4.36 -37.47 -0.13
C VAL A 183 3.11 -36.69 0.30
N LEU A 184 2.95 -35.45 -0.22
CA LEU A 184 1.76 -34.63 0.09
C LEU A 184 0.47 -35.33 -0.35
N SER A 185 0.44 -35.86 -1.58
CA SER A 185 -0.75 -36.54 -2.12
C SER A 185 -1.23 -37.70 -1.24
N LYS A 186 -0.32 -38.47 -0.70
CA LYS A 186 -0.63 -39.56 0.25
C LYS A 186 -1.03 -39.00 1.61
N ALA A 187 -0.28 -38.03 2.15
CA ALA A 187 -0.49 -37.49 3.48
C ALA A 187 -1.88 -36.85 3.63
N ILE A 188 -2.34 -36.11 2.62
CA ILE A 188 -3.66 -35.47 2.66
C ILE A 188 -4.82 -36.44 2.44
N ALA A 189 -4.60 -37.58 1.79
CA ALA A 189 -5.64 -38.60 1.60
C ALA A 189 -6.04 -39.26 2.93
N ASP A 190 -5.11 -39.36 3.89
CA ASP A 190 -5.29 -39.99 5.18
C ASP A 190 -5.76 -39.05 6.29
N LEU A 191 -5.93 -37.73 5.99
CA LEU A 191 -6.35 -36.73 6.98
C LEU A 191 -7.71 -37.07 7.62
N LYS A 192 -7.82 -36.81 8.91
CA LYS A 192 -9.04 -36.99 9.69
C LYS A 192 -9.43 -35.68 10.38
N SER A 193 -10.67 -35.59 10.84
CA SER A 193 -11.20 -34.45 11.60
C SER A 193 -11.40 -34.79 13.10
N ASP A 194 -10.66 -35.77 13.64
CA ASP A 194 -10.76 -36.23 15.03
C ASP A 194 -9.96 -35.28 15.96
N ASN A 195 -10.35 -34.01 16.04
CA ASN A 195 -9.69 -32.99 16.85
C ASN A 195 -10.72 -32.06 17.51
N ALA A 196 -10.28 -31.18 18.42
CA ALA A 196 -11.13 -30.28 19.19
C ALA A 196 -12.05 -29.36 18.35
N GLN A 197 -11.70 -29.10 17.09
CA GLN A 197 -12.48 -28.24 16.20
C GLN A 197 -13.30 -29.00 15.15
N GLY A 198 -13.07 -30.33 14.99
CA GLY A 198 -13.70 -31.14 13.95
C GLY A 198 -13.27 -30.75 12.52
N GLU A 199 -12.08 -30.22 12.36
CA GLU A 199 -11.55 -29.71 11.11
C GLU A 199 -10.43 -30.60 10.56
N PHE A 200 -10.19 -30.56 9.25
CA PHE A 200 -9.03 -31.21 8.65
C PHE A 200 -7.80 -30.31 8.80
N TYR A 201 -6.91 -30.64 9.73
CA TYR A 201 -5.68 -29.90 9.95
C TYR A 201 -4.57 -30.34 8.99
N LEU A 202 -3.93 -29.37 8.32
CA LEU A 202 -2.76 -29.64 7.51
C LEU A 202 -1.56 -30.11 8.36
N THR A 203 -1.51 -29.70 9.62
CA THR A 203 -0.48 -30.14 10.59
C THR A 203 -0.46 -31.65 10.78
N ASP A 204 -1.59 -32.33 10.67
CA ASP A 204 -1.67 -33.79 10.77
C ASP A 204 -1.04 -34.50 9.56
N ALA A 205 -0.94 -33.83 8.41
CA ALA A 205 -0.25 -34.35 7.23
C ALA A 205 1.24 -34.59 7.49
N LEU A 206 1.88 -33.82 8.38
CA LEU A 206 3.28 -34.02 8.74
C LEU A 206 3.51 -35.36 9.46
N GLU A 207 2.59 -35.80 10.33
CA GLU A 207 2.69 -37.12 10.98
C GLU A 207 2.57 -38.24 9.95
N THR A 208 1.69 -38.08 8.97
CA THR A 208 1.54 -39.09 7.91
C THR A 208 2.76 -39.05 6.97
N ALA A 209 3.31 -37.90 6.66
CA ALA A 209 4.50 -37.76 5.83
C ALA A 209 5.73 -38.50 6.40
N LYS A 210 5.85 -38.65 7.73
CA LYS A 210 6.92 -39.44 8.37
C LYS A 210 6.98 -40.88 7.93
N LYS A 211 5.88 -41.45 7.46
CA LYS A 211 5.85 -42.86 6.99
C LYS A 211 6.56 -43.03 5.65
N ASP A 212 6.60 -41.96 4.88
CA ASP A 212 7.11 -41.92 3.50
C ASP A 212 8.42 -41.12 3.35
N GLY A 213 8.89 -40.42 4.42
CA GLY A 213 10.15 -39.65 4.38
C GLY A 213 10.44 -38.92 5.69
N ALA A 214 11.60 -38.31 5.77
CA ALA A 214 11.97 -37.46 6.92
C ALA A 214 11.11 -36.18 6.96
N VAL A 215 10.82 -35.71 8.17
CA VAL A 215 10.15 -34.43 8.41
C VAL A 215 11.12 -33.48 9.10
N GLY A 216 11.39 -32.34 8.44
CA GLY A 216 12.25 -31.27 8.94
C GLY A 216 11.47 -30.08 9.47
N ALA A 217 12.16 -29.25 10.24
CA ALA A 217 11.71 -27.92 10.62
C ALA A 217 12.85 -26.93 10.36
N PHE A 218 12.53 -25.86 9.65
CA PHE A 218 13.43 -24.75 9.36
C PHE A 218 12.99 -23.51 10.13
N ALA A 219 13.87 -22.99 10.98
CA ALA A 219 13.56 -21.77 11.74
C ALA A 219 13.73 -20.54 10.85
N ALA A 220 12.72 -19.69 10.79
CA ALA A 220 12.79 -18.44 10.05
C ALA A 220 13.95 -17.56 10.56
N PRO A 221 14.80 -17.00 9.68
CA PRO A 221 15.89 -16.13 10.08
C PRO A 221 15.41 -14.85 10.77
N ASP A 222 14.25 -14.35 10.37
CA ASP A 222 13.59 -13.18 10.94
C ASP A 222 12.20 -13.55 11.47
N PRO A 223 11.99 -13.57 12.80
CA PRO A 223 10.69 -13.88 13.37
C PRO A 223 9.56 -12.96 12.92
N LEU A 224 9.85 -11.69 12.65
CA LEU A 224 8.84 -10.71 12.22
C LEU A 224 8.27 -11.05 10.83
N SER A 225 9.09 -11.64 9.95
CA SER A 225 8.67 -12.00 8.59
C SER A 225 7.57 -13.07 8.57
N VAL A 226 7.48 -13.88 9.58
CA VAL A 226 6.54 -15.01 9.68
C VAL A 226 5.43 -14.77 10.72
N GLU A 227 5.29 -13.57 11.21
CA GLU A 227 4.23 -13.20 12.14
C GLU A 227 2.88 -13.09 11.44
N GLY A 228 1.89 -13.84 11.94
CA GLY A 228 0.54 -13.88 11.39
C GLY A 228 -0.35 -12.78 11.98
N VAL A 229 -1.21 -12.20 11.16
CA VAL A 229 -2.18 -11.18 11.56
C VAL A 229 -3.57 -11.80 11.67
N ASN A 230 -4.16 -11.79 12.85
CA ASN A 230 -5.50 -12.32 13.10
C ASN A 230 -6.54 -11.28 13.52
N ASP A 231 -6.08 -10.16 14.06
CA ASP A 231 -6.92 -9.04 14.48
C ASP A 231 -6.27 -7.69 14.20
N ARG A 232 -6.98 -6.61 14.51
CA ARG A 232 -6.52 -5.24 14.22
C ARG A 232 -5.40 -4.76 15.15
N VAL A 233 -5.29 -5.34 16.35
CA VAL A 233 -4.20 -5.00 17.28
C VAL A 233 -2.89 -5.57 16.75
N GLN A 234 -2.90 -6.85 16.35
CA GLN A 234 -1.76 -7.49 15.71
C GLN A 234 -1.37 -6.77 14.40
N LEU A 235 -2.37 -6.39 13.57
CA LEU A 235 -2.10 -5.60 12.37
C LEU A 235 -1.39 -4.27 12.67
N ALA A 236 -1.87 -3.53 13.66
CA ALA A 236 -1.28 -2.24 14.01
C ALA A 236 0.15 -2.39 14.55
N ALA A 237 0.40 -3.40 15.37
CA ALA A 237 1.73 -3.71 15.91
C ALA A 237 2.70 -4.09 14.79
N LEU A 238 2.30 -5.01 13.91
CA LEU A 238 3.12 -5.46 12.80
C LEU A 238 3.41 -4.35 11.79
N ALA A 239 2.39 -3.55 11.45
CA ALA A 239 2.56 -2.39 10.58
C ALA A 239 3.54 -1.36 11.16
N LYS A 240 3.49 -1.13 12.48
CA LYS A 240 4.43 -0.23 13.15
C LYS A 240 5.86 -0.76 13.12
N ALA A 241 6.04 -2.03 13.43
CA ALA A 241 7.36 -2.67 13.40
C ALA A 241 7.97 -2.65 11.99
N HIS A 242 7.17 -2.96 10.97
CA HIS A 242 7.58 -2.88 9.57
C HIS A 242 7.95 -1.45 9.17
N ASN A 243 7.10 -0.47 9.48
CA ASN A 243 7.35 0.94 9.15
C ASN A 243 8.66 1.46 9.75
N ILE A 244 9.00 1.08 10.99
CA ILE A 244 10.28 1.43 11.59
C ILE A 244 11.44 0.85 10.78
N ARG A 245 11.36 -0.39 10.31
CA ARG A 245 12.38 -1.00 9.44
C ARG A 245 12.54 -0.25 8.12
N VAL A 246 11.42 0.13 7.50
CA VAL A 246 11.43 0.94 6.27
C VAL A 246 12.12 2.29 6.51
N CYS A 247 11.78 2.98 7.59
CA CYS A 247 12.45 4.23 7.96
C CYS A 247 13.95 4.03 8.21
N GLU A 248 14.35 2.98 8.93
CA GLU A 248 15.76 2.66 9.15
C GLU A 248 16.52 2.36 7.85
N GLN A 249 15.88 1.66 6.92
CA GLN A 249 16.44 1.37 5.60
C GLN A 249 16.73 2.67 4.84
N TRP A 250 15.78 3.59 4.79
CA TRP A 250 15.97 4.89 4.15
C TRP A 250 17.03 5.75 4.85
N MET A 251 17.05 5.78 6.19
CA MET A 251 18.12 6.47 6.94
C MET A 251 19.51 5.91 6.64
N ARG A 252 19.64 4.59 6.52
CA ARG A 252 20.91 3.95 6.11
C ARG A 252 21.28 4.24 4.64
N ALA A 253 20.28 4.52 3.79
CA ALA A 253 20.48 4.96 2.40
C ALA A 253 20.81 6.44 2.25
N GLY A 254 20.83 7.21 3.37
CA GLY A 254 21.21 8.61 3.37
C GLY A 254 20.05 9.60 3.37
N VAL A 255 18.86 9.18 3.77
CA VAL A 255 17.68 10.05 3.98
C VAL A 255 17.64 10.51 5.43
N ASP A 256 17.39 11.79 5.68
CA ASP A 256 17.19 12.32 7.02
C ASP A 256 15.73 12.23 7.43
N ILE A 257 15.38 11.30 8.32
CA ILE A 257 14.03 11.14 8.88
C ILE A 257 14.06 11.60 10.36
N LEU A 258 13.55 12.79 10.61
CA LEU A 258 13.68 13.43 11.91
C LEU A 258 12.94 12.69 13.04
N ASP A 259 11.78 12.10 12.74
CA ASP A 259 11.00 11.30 13.69
C ASP A 259 10.40 10.06 13.02
N PRO A 260 11.12 8.93 13.06
CA PRO A 260 10.62 7.66 12.51
C PRO A 260 9.33 7.15 13.18
N GLN A 261 9.05 7.62 14.41
CA GLN A 261 7.88 7.17 15.16
C GLN A 261 6.56 7.74 14.60
N THR A 262 6.60 8.91 13.98
CA THR A 262 5.41 9.56 13.40
C THR A 262 5.44 9.65 11.88
N THR A 263 6.51 9.20 11.24
CA THR A 263 6.66 9.14 9.79
C THR A 263 6.21 7.77 9.28
N TRP A 264 5.36 7.75 8.25
CA TRP A 264 4.85 6.53 7.64
C TRP A 264 5.21 6.48 6.15
N ILE A 265 5.89 5.42 5.74
CA ILE A 265 6.40 5.24 4.38
C ILE A 265 5.93 3.88 3.85
N GLU A 266 5.19 3.88 2.73
CA GLU A 266 4.78 2.65 2.06
C GLU A 266 5.93 2.05 1.23
N ASP A 267 5.87 0.76 0.93
CA ASP A 267 6.99 0.00 0.38
C ASP A 267 7.44 0.43 -1.02
N ASP A 268 6.51 0.96 -1.83
CA ASP A 268 6.80 1.36 -3.21
C ASP A 268 7.24 2.84 -3.32
N VAL A 269 7.49 3.51 -2.19
CA VAL A 269 8.01 4.88 -2.14
C VAL A 269 9.52 4.86 -2.39
N GLU A 270 9.99 5.80 -3.21
CA GLU A 270 11.40 6.02 -3.48
C GLU A 270 11.85 7.38 -2.95
N ILE A 271 13.02 7.43 -2.30
CA ILE A 271 13.53 8.68 -1.68
C ILE A 271 15.00 8.87 -2.04
N GLY A 272 15.31 10.03 -2.60
CA GLY A 272 16.67 10.43 -2.96
C GLY A 272 17.52 10.74 -1.73
N ARG A 273 18.84 10.69 -1.93
CA ARG A 273 19.83 10.97 -0.90
C ARG A 273 19.72 12.42 -0.42
N ASP A 274 20.03 12.64 0.87
CA ASP A 274 19.98 13.95 1.53
C ASP A 274 18.58 14.60 1.52
N ALA A 275 17.52 13.85 1.12
CA ALA A 275 16.16 14.29 1.36
C ALA A 275 15.85 14.31 2.86
N VAL A 276 15.05 15.28 3.30
CA VAL A 276 14.66 15.47 4.70
C VAL A 276 13.17 15.24 4.85
N ILE A 277 12.80 14.27 5.69
CA ILE A 277 11.40 13.95 6.00
C ILE A 277 11.10 14.39 7.44
N LEU A 278 10.24 15.37 7.57
CA LEU A 278 9.84 15.96 8.84
C LEU A 278 8.67 15.21 9.50
N PRO A 279 8.47 15.34 10.82
CA PRO A 279 7.51 14.56 11.59
C PRO A 279 6.08 14.60 11.06
N GLY A 280 5.34 13.49 11.27
CA GLY A 280 3.93 13.39 10.91
C GLY A 280 3.66 13.31 9.40
N SER A 281 4.65 12.95 8.61
CA SER A 281 4.52 12.78 7.16
C SER A 281 4.05 11.37 6.80
N PHE A 282 3.18 11.29 5.76
CA PHE A 282 2.66 10.05 5.18
C PHE A 282 3.05 10.00 3.70
N LEU A 283 3.90 9.06 3.33
CA LEU A 283 4.39 8.84 1.96
C LEU A 283 3.79 7.55 1.43
N GLN A 284 2.94 7.65 0.41
CA GLN A 284 2.07 6.56 -0.01
C GLN A 284 2.13 6.29 -1.51
N GLY A 285 1.80 5.05 -1.89
CA GLY A 285 1.77 4.60 -3.28
C GLY A 285 3.16 4.64 -3.93
N HIS A 286 3.19 5.01 -5.19
CA HIS A 286 4.42 5.15 -5.98
C HIS A 286 5.03 6.57 -5.90
N THR A 287 5.04 7.14 -4.69
CA THR A 287 5.62 8.46 -4.48
C THR A 287 7.13 8.41 -4.64
N VAL A 288 7.66 9.37 -5.40
CA VAL A 288 9.10 9.55 -5.63
C VAL A 288 9.54 10.91 -5.09
N ILE A 289 10.58 10.95 -4.28
CA ILE A 289 11.15 12.16 -3.69
C ILE A 289 12.61 12.29 -4.12
N GLY A 290 12.96 13.41 -4.72
CA GLY A 290 14.28 13.71 -5.25
C GLY A 290 15.32 14.04 -4.17
N GLU A 291 16.57 14.20 -4.59
CA GLU A 291 17.70 14.55 -3.73
C GLU A 291 17.54 15.96 -3.12
N ASN A 292 17.93 16.11 -1.87
CA ASN A 292 17.85 17.38 -1.13
C ASN A 292 16.42 17.96 -1.01
N ALA A 293 15.38 17.23 -1.35
CA ALA A 293 14.00 17.68 -1.17
C ALA A 293 13.63 17.67 0.32
N VAL A 294 12.69 18.54 0.70
CA VAL A 294 12.19 18.63 2.08
C VAL A 294 10.69 18.39 2.10
N VAL A 295 10.26 17.35 2.81
CA VAL A 295 8.85 16.96 2.92
C VAL A 295 8.39 16.97 4.36
N GLY A 296 7.31 17.64 4.66
CA GLY A 296 6.76 17.75 6.01
C GLY A 296 6.92 19.16 6.61
N PRO A 297 6.60 19.31 7.93
CA PRO A 297 5.90 18.31 8.75
C PRO A 297 4.42 18.16 8.35
N TYR A 298 3.76 17.10 8.82
CA TYR A 298 2.33 16.84 8.58
C TYR A 298 1.91 16.95 7.12
N THR A 299 2.70 16.33 6.25
CA THR A 299 2.49 16.30 4.80
C THR A 299 2.06 14.91 4.35
N THR A 300 1.08 14.84 3.46
CA THR A 300 0.65 13.57 2.84
C THR A 300 0.93 13.63 1.35
N LEU A 301 1.75 12.72 0.87
CA LEU A 301 2.03 12.50 -0.55
C LEU A 301 1.44 11.16 -0.99
N ILE A 302 0.70 11.14 -2.10
CA ILE A 302 0.08 9.93 -2.67
C ILE A 302 0.36 9.90 -4.16
N ASP A 303 1.10 8.93 -4.63
CA ASP A 303 1.47 8.79 -6.05
C ASP A 303 2.02 10.11 -6.62
N ALA A 304 2.82 10.82 -5.85
CA ALA A 304 3.36 12.13 -6.16
C ALA A 304 4.84 12.04 -6.55
N VAL A 305 5.26 12.87 -7.50
CA VAL A 305 6.67 13.06 -7.85
C VAL A 305 7.12 14.42 -7.33
N VAL A 306 8.14 14.44 -6.50
CA VAL A 306 8.76 15.63 -5.91
C VAL A 306 10.20 15.64 -6.37
N ASP A 307 10.55 16.56 -7.26
CA ASP A 307 11.91 16.66 -7.80
C ASP A 307 12.91 17.20 -6.77
N ASP A 308 14.18 17.19 -7.15
CA ASP A 308 15.28 17.64 -6.32
C ASP A 308 15.08 19.06 -5.77
N GLU A 309 15.54 19.28 -4.55
CA GLU A 309 15.51 20.59 -3.88
C GLU A 309 14.10 21.19 -3.69
N ALA A 310 13.03 20.48 -4.05
CA ALA A 310 11.67 20.96 -3.83
C ALA A 310 11.26 20.85 -2.36
N VAL A 311 10.34 21.71 -1.93
CA VAL A 311 9.85 21.77 -0.56
C VAL A 311 8.34 21.58 -0.55
N VAL A 312 7.85 20.62 0.23
CA VAL A 312 6.41 20.39 0.41
C VAL A 312 6.07 20.39 1.91
N GLU A 313 5.45 21.46 2.38
CA GLU A 313 5.19 21.70 3.79
C GLU A 313 3.69 21.64 4.12
N ARG A 314 3.30 20.91 5.18
CA ARG A 314 1.94 20.88 5.75
C ARG A 314 0.84 20.82 4.68
N SER A 315 0.99 19.94 3.73
CA SER A 315 0.16 19.91 2.52
C SER A 315 -0.28 18.50 2.18
N ARG A 316 -1.32 18.41 1.34
CA ARG A 316 -1.73 17.16 0.73
C ARG A 316 -1.53 17.22 -0.77
N VAL A 317 -0.76 16.28 -1.31
CA VAL A 317 -0.43 16.18 -2.74
C VAL A 317 -0.81 14.80 -3.25
N GLN A 318 -1.61 14.76 -4.32
CA GLN A 318 -2.04 13.51 -4.95
C GLN A 318 -1.75 13.55 -6.44
N GLU A 319 -1.16 12.47 -6.98
CA GLU A 319 -0.94 12.27 -8.42
C GLU A 319 -0.52 13.56 -9.13
N SER A 320 0.50 14.22 -8.59
CA SER A 320 1.01 15.51 -9.10
C SER A 320 2.53 15.51 -9.14
N HIS A 321 3.09 16.21 -10.09
CA HIS A 321 4.54 16.39 -10.25
C HIS A 321 4.94 17.79 -9.79
N ILE A 322 5.89 17.83 -8.87
CA ILE A 322 6.44 19.06 -8.29
C ILE A 322 7.87 19.25 -8.81
N GLY A 323 8.06 20.21 -9.71
CA GLY A 323 9.35 20.45 -10.33
C GLY A 323 10.44 20.94 -9.38
N ARG A 324 11.67 20.81 -9.81
CA ARG A 324 12.87 21.12 -9.03
C ARG A 324 12.79 22.50 -8.37
N GLY A 325 13.16 22.56 -7.09
CA GLY A 325 13.20 23.80 -6.30
C GLY A 325 11.85 24.48 -6.09
N THR A 326 10.75 23.82 -6.46
CA THR A 326 9.39 24.33 -6.26
C THR A 326 8.99 24.25 -4.79
N ASN A 327 8.21 25.23 -4.33
CA ASN A 327 7.77 25.35 -2.94
C ASN A 327 6.26 25.21 -2.84
N ILE A 328 5.78 24.18 -2.14
CA ILE A 328 4.37 23.87 -1.93
C ILE A 328 4.04 24.02 -0.44
N GLY A 329 3.01 24.78 -0.14
CA GLY A 329 2.50 24.94 1.23
C GLY A 329 2.84 26.27 1.90
N PRO A 330 2.53 26.35 3.19
CA PRO A 330 1.78 25.37 3.98
C PRO A 330 0.26 25.39 3.66
N TRP A 331 -0.44 24.30 4.03
CA TRP A 331 -1.88 24.10 3.83
C TRP A 331 -2.34 24.25 2.38
N THR A 332 -1.59 23.64 1.47
CA THR A 332 -1.93 23.50 0.05
C THR A 332 -2.57 22.14 -0.21
N TYR A 333 -3.61 22.10 -1.03
CA TYR A 333 -4.21 20.87 -1.50
C TYR A 333 -4.05 20.74 -3.01
N LEU A 334 -3.20 19.83 -3.44
CA LEU A 334 -3.02 19.45 -4.85
C LEU A 334 -3.80 18.16 -5.12
N ARG A 335 -4.90 18.29 -5.84
CA ARG A 335 -5.69 17.18 -6.37
C ARG A 335 -4.98 16.60 -7.60
N PRO A 336 -5.40 15.42 -8.11
CA PRO A 336 -4.72 14.77 -9.24
C PRO A 336 -4.52 15.64 -10.47
N GLY A 337 -3.36 15.44 -11.13
CA GLY A 337 -3.06 15.96 -12.46
C GLY A 337 -2.42 17.34 -12.51
N ASN A 338 -1.71 17.77 -11.47
CA ASN A 338 -0.94 19.02 -11.53
C ASN A 338 0.50 18.74 -11.96
N GLU A 339 1.03 19.66 -12.76
CA GLU A 339 2.41 19.68 -13.25
C GLU A 339 3.03 21.03 -12.92
N PHE A 340 4.06 21.05 -12.07
CA PHE A 340 4.80 22.24 -11.72
C PHE A 340 6.16 22.27 -12.41
N GLY A 341 6.48 23.36 -13.07
CA GLY A 341 7.83 23.65 -13.54
C GLY A 341 8.81 23.95 -12.40
N GLU A 342 10.05 24.27 -12.75
CA GLU A 342 11.11 24.57 -11.79
C GLU A 342 10.90 25.90 -11.07
N GLY A 343 11.22 25.94 -9.77
CA GLY A 343 11.17 27.15 -8.95
C GLY A 343 9.79 27.79 -8.82
N ALA A 344 8.74 27.03 -9.08
CA ALA A 344 7.36 27.48 -8.96
C ALA A 344 6.91 27.54 -7.50
N LYS A 345 5.70 28.04 -7.25
CA LYS A 345 5.14 28.13 -5.89
C LYS A 345 3.63 27.95 -5.88
N ALA A 346 3.14 27.08 -4.99
CA ALA A 346 1.76 27.09 -4.50
C ALA A 346 1.79 27.33 -3.00
N GLY A 347 1.25 28.47 -2.53
CA GLY A 347 1.34 28.87 -1.12
C GLY A 347 0.10 28.55 -0.31
N ALA A 348 -0.04 29.26 0.82
CA ALA A 348 -1.04 28.94 1.83
C ALA A 348 -2.49 29.02 1.31
N PHE A 349 -3.26 27.97 1.65
CA PHE A 349 -4.68 27.83 1.32
C PHE A 349 -4.96 27.87 -0.18
N VAL A 350 -4.07 27.26 -0.95
CA VAL A 350 -4.24 27.09 -2.41
C VAL A 350 -4.73 25.67 -2.70
N GLU A 351 -5.79 25.56 -3.49
CA GLU A 351 -6.24 24.30 -4.05
C GLU A 351 -6.03 24.28 -5.57
N MET A 352 -5.46 23.20 -6.10
CA MET A 352 -5.26 23.02 -7.54
C MET A 352 -5.69 21.64 -8.02
N LYS A 353 -6.10 21.59 -9.29
CA LYS A 353 -6.49 20.35 -9.97
C LYS A 353 -6.23 20.49 -11.46
N LYS A 354 -5.55 19.50 -12.05
CA LYS A 354 -5.24 19.47 -13.50
C LYS A 354 -4.73 20.82 -13.99
N ALA A 355 -3.74 21.36 -13.28
CA ALA A 355 -3.13 22.64 -13.57
C ALA A 355 -1.69 22.46 -14.03
N HIS A 356 -1.32 23.14 -15.11
CA HIS A 356 0.07 23.28 -15.54
C HIS A 356 0.61 24.62 -15.08
N ILE A 357 1.64 24.60 -14.28
CA ILE A 357 2.26 25.77 -13.66
C ILE A 357 3.68 25.93 -14.21
N GLY A 358 3.91 26.99 -14.96
CA GLY A 358 5.19 27.27 -15.62
C GLY A 358 6.34 27.54 -14.64
N ASN A 359 7.57 27.56 -15.16
CA ASN A 359 8.76 27.80 -14.38
C ASN A 359 8.70 29.17 -13.67
N GLY A 360 9.08 29.21 -12.40
CA GLY A 360 9.08 30.44 -11.61
C GLY A 360 7.70 31.07 -11.35
N THR A 361 6.62 30.42 -11.77
CA THR A 361 5.26 30.91 -11.61
C THR A 361 4.76 30.72 -10.18
N LYS A 362 4.06 31.71 -9.65
CA LYS A 362 3.66 31.77 -8.24
C LYS A 362 2.15 31.93 -8.09
N VAL A 363 1.55 31.03 -7.29
CA VAL A 363 0.18 31.11 -6.78
C VAL A 363 0.23 31.14 -5.25
N PRO A 364 0.56 32.29 -4.66
CA PRO A 364 1.04 32.31 -3.25
C PRO A 364 -0.06 32.22 -2.19
N HIS A 365 -1.33 32.55 -2.50
CA HIS A 365 -2.33 32.76 -1.45
C HIS A 365 -3.76 32.44 -1.89
N LEU A 366 -4.56 31.76 -1.03
CA LEU A 366 -6.01 31.75 -1.01
C LEU A 366 -6.67 31.62 -2.40
N SER A 367 -6.19 30.73 -3.24
CA SER A 367 -6.62 30.64 -4.64
C SER A 367 -7.10 29.25 -5.00
N TYR A 368 -8.03 29.18 -5.96
CA TYR A 368 -8.41 27.94 -6.64
C TYR A 368 -7.97 28.00 -8.09
N VAL A 369 -7.12 27.04 -8.51
CA VAL A 369 -6.64 26.93 -9.89
C VAL A 369 -6.97 25.53 -10.40
N GLY A 370 -8.04 25.42 -11.17
CA GLY A 370 -8.52 24.15 -11.73
C GLY A 370 -8.60 24.19 -13.25
N ASP A 371 -8.21 23.10 -13.91
CA ASP A 371 -8.22 22.96 -15.36
C ASP A 371 -7.57 24.18 -16.06
N ALA A 372 -6.34 24.52 -15.66
CA ALA A 372 -5.68 25.76 -16.06
C ALA A 372 -4.23 25.54 -16.54
N GLU A 373 -3.78 26.44 -17.42
CA GLU A 373 -2.38 26.56 -17.81
C GLU A 373 -1.89 27.96 -17.45
N LEU A 374 -0.82 28.03 -16.66
CA LEU A 374 -0.14 29.26 -16.29
C LEU A 374 1.27 29.25 -16.89
N GLY A 375 1.58 30.21 -17.72
CA GLY A 375 2.90 30.36 -18.35
C GLY A 375 4.00 30.72 -17.35
N ASP A 376 5.24 30.70 -17.79
CA ASP A 376 6.42 30.95 -16.98
C ASP A 376 6.41 32.35 -16.34
N HIS A 377 6.99 32.47 -15.15
CA HIS A 377 7.18 33.71 -14.42
C HIS A 377 5.92 34.55 -14.21
N THR A 378 4.75 33.91 -14.18
CA THR A 378 3.47 34.55 -13.90
C THR A 378 3.21 34.60 -12.40
N ASN A 379 2.70 35.73 -11.92
CA ASN A 379 2.32 35.88 -10.52
C ASN A 379 0.82 36.03 -10.36
N ILE A 380 0.20 35.13 -9.63
CA ILE A 380 -1.24 35.10 -9.36
C ILE A 380 -1.54 35.81 -8.04
N GLY A 381 -2.34 36.86 -8.06
CA GLY A 381 -2.80 37.57 -6.86
C GLY A 381 -3.69 36.71 -5.98
N GLY A 382 -3.63 36.96 -4.68
CA GLY A 382 -4.42 36.21 -3.69
C GLY A 382 -5.93 36.32 -3.94
N GLY A 383 -6.65 35.22 -3.68
CA GLY A 383 -8.09 35.14 -3.90
C GLY A 383 -8.50 34.94 -5.36
N THR A 384 -7.57 34.55 -6.22
CA THR A 384 -7.85 34.23 -7.62
C THR A 384 -8.59 32.90 -7.74
N ILE A 385 -9.62 32.86 -8.59
CA ILE A 385 -10.40 31.66 -8.89
C ILE A 385 -10.49 31.46 -10.40
N THR A 386 -10.17 30.28 -10.88
CA THR A 386 -10.54 29.82 -12.22
C THR A 386 -11.90 29.14 -12.14
N ALA A 387 -12.96 29.81 -12.63
CA ALA A 387 -14.31 29.25 -12.67
C ALA A 387 -14.41 28.29 -13.86
N ASN A 388 -13.98 27.05 -13.63
CA ASN A 388 -13.78 26.02 -14.66
C ASN A 388 -14.99 25.14 -14.94
N TYR A 389 -16.10 25.29 -14.21
CA TYR A 389 -17.29 24.46 -14.34
C TYR A 389 -18.54 25.29 -14.60
N ASP A 390 -19.24 25.02 -15.70
CA ASP A 390 -20.44 25.75 -16.14
C ASP A 390 -21.78 25.09 -15.70
N GLY A 391 -21.69 24.05 -14.88
CA GLY A 391 -22.84 23.22 -14.46
C GLY A 391 -22.95 21.92 -15.26
N VAL A 392 -22.30 21.78 -16.40
CA VAL A 392 -22.31 20.60 -17.27
C VAL A 392 -20.90 20.18 -17.65
N HIS A 393 -20.09 21.14 -18.15
CA HIS A 393 -18.75 20.89 -18.71
C HIS A 393 -17.67 21.57 -17.88
N LYS A 394 -16.47 21.01 -17.92
CA LYS A 394 -15.26 21.66 -17.42
C LYS A 394 -14.53 22.33 -18.56
N ASN A 395 -14.23 23.59 -18.38
CA ASN A 395 -13.60 24.45 -19.35
C ASN A 395 -12.23 24.91 -18.86
N ARG A 396 -11.32 25.28 -19.77
CA ARG A 396 -9.94 25.64 -19.46
C ARG A 396 -9.75 27.14 -19.35
N THR A 397 -8.87 27.52 -18.41
CA THR A 397 -8.28 28.85 -18.32
C THR A 397 -6.83 28.76 -18.78
N LYS A 398 -6.39 29.66 -19.65
CA LYS A 398 -5.00 29.79 -20.05
C LYS A 398 -4.53 31.21 -19.76
N ILE A 399 -3.41 31.30 -19.04
CA ILE A 399 -2.74 32.57 -18.71
C ILE A 399 -1.30 32.48 -19.21
N GLY A 400 -0.88 33.40 -20.01
CA GLY A 400 0.45 33.43 -20.63
C GLY A 400 1.58 33.66 -19.63
N ALA A 401 2.78 33.78 -20.16
CA ALA A 401 3.99 34.03 -19.40
C ALA A 401 4.11 35.49 -18.95
N GLY A 402 4.84 35.73 -17.84
CA GLY A 402 5.14 37.10 -17.39
C GLY A 402 3.94 37.90 -16.92
N CYS A 403 2.81 37.27 -16.65
CA CYS A 403 1.60 37.99 -16.24
C CYS A 403 1.62 38.37 -14.76
N HIS A 404 1.00 39.53 -14.46
CA HIS A 404 0.77 40.00 -13.09
C HIS A 404 -0.74 40.06 -12.81
N VAL A 405 -1.27 39.04 -12.17
CA VAL A 405 -2.70 38.96 -11.85
C VAL A 405 -2.97 39.66 -10.53
N GLY A 406 -3.86 40.65 -10.52
CA GLY A 406 -4.31 41.34 -9.30
C GLY A 406 -5.07 40.43 -8.34
N ALA A 407 -5.17 40.85 -7.08
CA ALA A 407 -5.90 40.09 -6.09
C ALA A 407 -7.41 40.03 -6.39
N GLY A 408 -8.07 38.91 -6.01
CA GLY A 408 -9.51 38.73 -6.14
C GLY A 408 -10.00 38.61 -7.58
N ASN A 409 -9.16 38.15 -8.51
CA ASN A 409 -9.59 37.96 -9.91
C ASN A 409 -10.38 36.67 -10.09
N LEU A 410 -11.39 36.74 -10.96
CA LEU A 410 -12.19 35.58 -11.36
C LEU A 410 -12.05 35.39 -12.89
N PHE A 411 -11.49 34.25 -13.27
CA PHE A 411 -11.38 33.82 -14.65
C PHE A 411 -12.54 32.89 -15.00
N VAL A 412 -13.48 33.32 -15.82
CA VAL A 412 -14.64 32.50 -16.22
C VAL A 412 -14.28 31.73 -17.49
N ALA A 413 -13.94 30.48 -17.29
CA ALA A 413 -13.51 29.61 -18.40
C ALA A 413 -14.67 29.26 -19.37
N PRO A 414 -14.41 29.09 -20.68
CA PRO A 414 -13.08 29.16 -21.29
C PRO A 414 -12.61 30.61 -21.44
N VAL A 415 -11.35 30.88 -21.06
CA VAL A 415 -10.75 32.21 -21.21
C VAL A 415 -9.24 32.08 -21.48
N GLU A 416 -8.73 32.86 -22.38
CA GLU A 416 -7.31 32.93 -22.70
C GLU A 416 -6.78 34.37 -22.44
N VAL A 417 -5.65 34.43 -21.76
CA VAL A 417 -4.93 35.67 -21.45
C VAL A 417 -3.53 35.51 -22.02
N GLY A 418 -3.14 36.46 -22.84
CA GLY A 418 -1.83 36.49 -23.51
C GLY A 418 -0.67 36.72 -22.54
N ASP A 419 0.53 36.84 -23.08
CA ASP A 419 1.74 37.06 -22.30
C ASP A 419 1.84 38.52 -21.82
N ASN A 420 2.59 38.74 -20.72
CA ASN A 420 2.87 40.06 -20.14
C ASN A 420 1.61 40.88 -19.79
N VAL A 421 0.51 40.25 -19.48
CA VAL A 421 -0.73 40.93 -19.11
C VAL A 421 -0.73 41.29 -17.62
N THR A 422 -1.16 42.53 -17.34
CA THR A 422 -1.47 42.94 -15.96
C THR A 422 -2.99 43.01 -15.76
N THR A 423 -3.52 42.41 -14.70
CA THR A 423 -4.96 42.54 -14.40
C THR A 423 -5.19 43.41 -13.17
N GLY A 424 -6.24 44.24 -13.20
CA GLY A 424 -6.67 44.99 -12.03
C GLY A 424 -7.27 44.09 -10.94
N ALA A 425 -7.12 44.48 -9.67
CA ALA A 425 -7.70 43.76 -8.58
C ALA A 425 -9.24 43.71 -8.69
N GLY A 426 -9.85 42.57 -8.28
CA GLY A 426 -11.30 42.37 -8.32
C GLY A 426 -11.89 42.18 -9.70
N SER A 427 -11.07 41.95 -10.73
CA SER A 427 -11.55 41.84 -12.11
C SER A 427 -12.21 40.46 -12.37
N VAL A 428 -13.27 40.51 -13.21
CA VAL A 428 -13.95 39.31 -13.74
C VAL A 428 -13.68 39.22 -15.24
N LEU A 429 -12.87 38.25 -15.65
CA LEU A 429 -12.46 38.07 -17.05
C LEU A 429 -13.28 36.98 -17.71
N ARG A 430 -13.91 37.28 -18.83
CA ARG A 430 -14.81 36.37 -19.59
C ARG A 430 -14.43 36.25 -21.07
N HIS A 431 -13.52 37.06 -21.51
CA HIS A 431 -13.12 37.17 -22.93
C HIS A 431 -11.61 37.11 -23.02
N GLU A 432 -11.13 36.78 -24.21
CA GLU A 432 -9.70 36.79 -24.56
C GLU A 432 -9.06 38.13 -24.23
N VAL A 433 -7.83 38.07 -23.67
CA VAL A 433 -7.04 39.27 -23.36
C VAL A 433 -5.75 39.19 -24.18
N PRO A 434 -5.47 40.17 -25.09
CA PRO A 434 -4.26 40.15 -25.90
C PRO A 434 -3.01 40.39 -25.05
N SER A 435 -1.87 39.88 -25.53
CA SER A 435 -0.57 40.10 -24.88
C SER A 435 -0.23 41.58 -24.72
N ASP A 436 0.67 41.89 -23.79
CA ASP A 436 1.22 43.20 -23.52
C ASP A 436 0.15 44.25 -23.18
N SER A 437 -0.92 43.83 -22.49
CA SER A 437 -2.06 44.70 -22.15
C SER A 437 -2.36 44.74 -20.66
N MET A 438 -3.09 45.78 -20.26
CA MET A 438 -3.74 45.84 -18.96
C MET A 438 -5.23 45.62 -19.12
N VAL A 439 -5.81 44.75 -18.27
CA VAL A 439 -7.26 44.48 -18.25
C VAL A 439 -7.81 44.65 -16.84
N TYR A 440 -8.97 45.28 -16.74
CA TYR A 440 -9.73 45.38 -15.47
C TYR A 440 -11.23 45.43 -15.75
N SER A 441 -12.00 45.02 -14.76
CA SER A 441 -13.44 45.19 -14.77
C SER A 441 -13.79 46.46 -13.99
N GLU A 442 -14.70 47.28 -14.53
CA GLU A 442 -15.24 48.41 -13.78
C GLU A 442 -16.29 47.94 -12.78
N ASN A 443 -15.96 48.08 -11.50
CA ASN A 443 -16.87 47.83 -10.38
C ASN A 443 -17.16 49.16 -9.71
N THR A 444 -18.38 49.66 -9.84
CA THR A 444 -18.77 50.93 -9.21
C THR A 444 -19.18 50.69 -7.77
N GLN A 445 -18.53 51.39 -6.84
CA GLN A 445 -18.93 51.36 -5.43
C GLN A 445 -20.16 52.26 -5.24
N HIS A 446 -21.20 51.70 -4.57
CA HIS A 446 -22.38 52.45 -4.16
C HIS A 446 -22.49 52.45 -2.66
N ASN A 447 -22.58 53.62 -2.04
CA ASN A 447 -22.83 53.77 -0.61
C ASN A 447 -24.32 54.08 -0.39
N VAL A 448 -24.95 53.33 0.49
CA VAL A 448 -26.33 53.56 0.87
C VAL A 448 -26.32 54.12 2.31
N GLU A 449 -26.39 55.42 2.41
CA GLU A 449 -26.43 56.10 3.70
C GLU A 449 -27.76 55.84 4.43
N GLY A 450 -27.68 55.69 5.75
CA GLY A 450 -28.83 55.38 6.58
C GLY A 450 -29.45 54.00 6.41
N TRP A 451 -28.76 53.10 5.71
CA TRP A 451 -29.21 51.72 5.55
C TRP A 451 -29.34 51.01 6.91
N LYS A 452 -30.46 50.35 7.12
CA LYS A 452 -30.72 49.54 8.31
C LYS A 452 -30.88 48.07 7.91
N PRO A 453 -30.27 47.12 8.65
CA PRO A 453 -30.47 45.70 8.42
C PRO A 453 -31.94 45.30 8.64
N ALA A 454 -32.36 44.15 8.07
CA ALA A 454 -33.75 43.73 8.09
C ALA A 454 -34.33 43.53 9.55
N TRP A 455 -33.46 43.20 10.49
CA TRP A 455 -33.84 43.04 11.91
C TRP A 455 -33.96 44.37 12.68
N GLU A 456 -33.64 45.48 12.10
CA GLU A 456 -33.82 46.84 12.65
C GLU A 456 -34.89 47.66 11.90
N ARG A 457 -35.58 47.06 10.92
CA ARG A 457 -36.65 47.67 10.14
C ARG A 457 -38.03 47.47 10.75
#